data_b40c9a523f01df623ff9c20e4e3b05e5
#
_entry.id   b40c9a523f01df623ff9c20e4e3b05e5
#
_cell.length_a   1.000
_cell.length_b   1.000
_cell.length_c   1.000
_cell.angle_alpha   90.00
_cell.angle_beta   90.00
_cell.angle_gamma   90.00
#
_symmetry.space_group_name_H-M   'P 1'
#
loop_
_entity.id
_entity.type
_entity.pdbx_description
1 polymer ?
#
loop_
_entity_poly.entity_id
_entity_poly.type
_entity_poly.pdbx_seq_one_letter_code
_entity_poly.pdbx_strand_id
1 'polypeptide(L)'
;MRAPEPRVSVVIPTWKRPVLLRRCLLALCAQRMEPGGFEVIVADDGCERRIAQLVADLAADYPRIALRYTAVRTTQGPAGARNAGWRLARGEIVAFTDDDTVPAPDWVGEGYLALTAVAAWSAVSGRVVVPLPARPTDHERDTGGLANAEFVTASCFVRRSALQRVGGFDERFTRAWREDSDLQFRLEKQAGAVGHAPKAIVEHPVRAAHWGSSASAQAKVYFDALLYKKHPRLYRARIRRVPPWHYYVMVLALLVAAVTAIGGHGTAALSALALWLAMTAAFCIQRLRGAALTPAHVAEMIVTSALIPPLSLYWRLRGALAFRTAFL
;
A
#
# COMPACT_ATOMS: atom_id res chain seq x y z
N MET A 1 22.93 11.14 -32.80
CA MET A 1 21.47 10.86 -32.79
C MET A 1 21.03 10.81 -31.34
N ARG A 2 19.97 11.54 -30.94
CA ARG A 2 19.37 11.35 -29.60
C ARG A 2 18.75 9.94 -29.54
N ALA A 3 19.01 9.20 -28.48
CA ALA A 3 18.32 7.94 -28.25
C ALA A 3 16.80 8.20 -28.29
N PRO A 4 15.98 7.29 -28.86
CA PRO A 4 14.53 7.46 -28.92
C PRO A 4 13.97 7.63 -27.49
N GLU A 5 13.00 8.52 -27.34
CA GLU A 5 12.33 8.70 -26.04
C GLU A 5 11.59 7.43 -25.67
N PRO A 6 11.70 6.96 -24.40
CA PRO A 6 11.01 5.77 -23.95
C PRO A 6 9.47 6.01 -23.98
N ARG A 7 8.71 5.00 -24.33
CA ARG A 7 7.24 5.04 -24.23
C ARG A 7 6.76 4.99 -22.78
N VAL A 8 7.44 4.19 -21.96
CA VAL A 8 7.10 3.96 -20.55
C VAL A 8 8.29 4.31 -19.66
N SER A 9 8.03 5.03 -18.56
CA SER A 9 8.98 5.20 -17.46
C SER A 9 8.49 4.39 -16.25
N VAL A 10 9.23 3.36 -15.89
CA VAL A 10 8.95 2.56 -14.68
C VAL A 10 9.57 3.26 -13.48
N VAL A 11 8.78 3.56 -12.47
CA VAL A 11 9.22 4.22 -11.22
C VAL A 11 9.11 3.25 -10.06
N ILE A 12 10.22 3.06 -9.35
CA ILE A 12 10.33 2.16 -8.19
C ILE A 12 10.76 2.99 -6.98
N PRO A 13 9.87 3.20 -6.00
CA PRO A 13 10.26 3.73 -4.71
C PRO A 13 11.01 2.64 -3.93
N THR A 14 12.09 2.97 -3.25
CA THR A 14 12.81 2.03 -2.38
C THR A 14 13.30 2.70 -1.10
N TRP A 15 13.42 1.89 -0.04
CA TRP A 15 13.96 2.33 1.24
C TRP A 15 14.70 1.19 1.94
N LYS A 16 16.04 1.22 1.89
CA LYS A 16 16.93 0.29 2.62
C LYS A 16 16.70 -1.21 2.32
N ARG A 17 16.40 -1.57 1.06
CA ARG A 17 16.06 -2.95 0.65
C ARG A 17 16.81 -3.41 -0.60
N PRO A 18 18.17 -3.42 -0.60
CA PRO A 18 18.94 -3.71 -1.82
C PRO A 18 18.65 -5.11 -2.39
N VAL A 19 18.38 -6.12 -1.55
CA VAL A 19 18.12 -7.49 -2.02
C VAL A 19 16.80 -7.60 -2.75
N LEU A 20 15.73 -6.99 -2.21
CA LEU A 20 14.40 -7.00 -2.84
C LEU A 20 14.43 -6.18 -4.13
N LEU A 21 14.98 -4.98 -4.07
CA LEU A 21 15.16 -4.12 -5.24
C LEU A 21 15.94 -4.84 -6.36
N ARG A 22 17.02 -5.55 -6.03
CA ARG A 22 17.80 -6.30 -7.03
C ARG A 22 16.94 -7.31 -7.75
N ARG A 23 16.09 -8.06 -7.02
CA ARG A 23 15.17 -9.03 -7.62
C ARG A 23 14.18 -8.36 -8.57
N CYS A 24 13.57 -7.25 -8.14
CA CYS A 24 12.65 -6.46 -8.96
C CYS A 24 13.34 -5.94 -10.23
N LEU A 25 14.54 -5.36 -10.10
CA LEU A 25 15.30 -4.83 -11.24
C LEU A 25 15.70 -5.92 -12.23
N LEU A 26 16.11 -7.11 -11.77
CA LEU A 26 16.41 -8.23 -12.66
C LEU A 26 15.17 -8.69 -13.45
N ALA A 27 13.99 -8.70 -12.82
CA ALA A 27 12.74 -9.00 -13.53
C ALA A 27 12.39 -7.92 -14.57
N LEU A 28 12.72 -6.66 -14.30
CA LEU A 28 12.57 -5.58 -15.28
C LEU A 28 13.61 -5.67 -16.41
N CYS A 29 14.85 -6.09 -16.10
CA CYS A 29 15.85 -6.35 -17.13
C CYS A 29 15.46 -7.51 -18.07
N ALA A 30 14.58 -8.41 -17.64
CA ALA A 30 14.07 -9.52 -18.42
C ALA A 30 12.76 -9.21 -19.18
N GLN A 31 12.31 -7.94 -19.20
CA GLN A 31 11.08 -7.57 -19.93
C GLN A 31 11.21 -7.79 -21.44
N ARG A 32 10.12 -8.28 -22.05
CA ARG A 32 10.03 -8.57 -23.50
C ARG A 32 9.58 -7.36 -24.32
N MET A 33 9.96 -6.18 -23.89
CA MET A 33 9.74 -4.96 -24.65
C MET A 33 10.98 -4.63 -25.50
N GLU A 34 10.77 -4.06 -26.68
CA GLU A 34 11.85 -3.67 -27.56
C GLU A 34 12.88 -2.76 -26.85
N PRO A 35 14.17 -2.83 -27.19
CA PRO A 35 15.19 -1.95 -26.61
C PRO A 35 14.84 -0.47 -26.75
N GLY A 36 14.99 0.30 -25.67
CA GLY A 36 14.60 1.72 -25.64
C GLY A 36 13.10 1.98 -25.49
N GLY A 37 12.24 0.96 -25.47
CA GLY A 37 10.81 1.11 -25.29
C GLY A 37 10.42 1.58 -23.88
N PHE A 38 11.27 1.36 -22.87
CA PHE A 38 11.07 1.85 -21.52
C PHE A 38 12.39 2.22 -20.82
N GLU A 39 12.27 3.03 -19.77
CA GLU A 39 13.33 3.32 -18.80
C GLU A 39 12.88 2.94 -17.40
N VAL A 40 13.84 2.75 -16.47
CA VAL A 40 13.56 2.47 -15.05
C VAL A 40 14.20 3.55 -14.20
N ILE A 41 13.44 4.11 -13.27
CA ILE A 41 13.86 5.16 -12.35
C ILE A 41 13.68 4.64 -10.92
N VAL A 42 14.79 4.39 -10.24
CA VAL A 42 14.82 4.02 -8.82
C VAL A 42 14.85 5.29 -7.99
N ALA A 43 13.82 5.52 -7.20
CA ALA A 43 13.70 6.65 -6.27
C ALA A 43 13.98 6.17 -4.85
N ASP A 44 15.19 6.46 -4.36
CA ASP A 44 15.67 5.96 -3.06
C ASP A 44 15.42 6.97 -1.94
N ASP A 45 14.44 6.66 -1.10
CA ASP A 45 14.07 7.42 0.08
C ASP A 45 15.05 7.26 1.26
N GLY A 46 15.92 6.24 1.20
CA GLY A 46 17.00 5.99 2.15
C GLY A 46 18.29 6.72 1.83
N CYS A 47 18.44 7.22 0.61
CA CYS A 47 19.66 7.84 0.08
C CYS A 47 20.92 6.99 0.30
N GLU A 48 20.81 5.66 0.12
CA GLU A 48 21.88 4.71 0.43
C GLU A 48 22.86 4.54 -0.72
N ARG A 49 24.15 4.67 -0.43
CA ARG A 49 25.21 4.41 -1.41
C ARG A 49 25.12 3.01 -2.03
N ARG A 50 24.69 2.01 -1.24
CA ARG A 50 24.52 0.62 -1.72
C ARG A 50 23.44 0.51 -2.79
N ILE A 51 22.36 1.26 -2.69
CA ILE A 51 21.29 1.29 -3.69
C ILE A 51 21.80 1.97 -4.97
N ALA A 52 22.47 3.12 -4.84
CA ALA A 52 23.05 3.80 -5.99
C ALA A 52 24.05 2.91 -6.74
N GLN A 53 24.93 2.20 -6.01
CA GLN A 53 25.90 1.27 -6.60
C GLN A 53 25.19 0.10 -7.29
N LEU A 54 24.20 -0.53 -6.64
CA LEU A 54 23.42 -1.61 -7.26
C LEU A 54 22.79 -1.20 -8.59
N VAL A 55 22.23 0.00 -8.67
CA VAL A 55 21.63 0.51 -9.92
C VAL A 55 22.70 0.75 -10.97
N ALA A 56 23.86 1.29 -10.59
CA ALA A 56 24.99 1.52 -11.51
C ALA A 56 25.55 0.22 -12.07
N ASP A 57 25.74 -0.80 -11.21
CA ASP A 57 26.25 -2.12 -11.62
C ASP A 57 25.30 -2.78 -12.62
N LEU A 58 24.00 -2.79 -12.30
CA LEU A 58 22.98 -3.35 -13.22
C LEU A 58 22.85 -2.55 -14.52
N ALA A 59 23.03 -1.23 -14.48
CA ALA A 59 23.04 -0.41 -15.70
C ALA A 59 24.21 -0.79 -16.63
N ALA A 60 25.37 -1.13 -16.06
CA ALA A 60 26.52 -1.61 -16.83
C ALA A 60 26.28 -3.02 -17.40
N ASP A 61 25.67 -3.93 -16.62
CA ASP A 61 25.38 -5.29 -17.04
C ASP A 61 24.24 -5.37 -18.09
N TYR A 62 23.30 -4.43 -18.07
CA TYR A 62 22.13 -4.39 -18.95
C TYR A 62 22.01 -3.09 -19.75
N PRO A 63 22.96 -2.77 -20.65
CA PRO A 63 23.05 -1.48 -21.35
C PRO A 63 21.87 -1.18 -22.30
N ARG A 64 21.02 -2.18 -22.59
CA ARG A 64 19.82 -2.01 -23.42
C ARG A 64 18.68 -1.29 -22.71
N ILE A 65 18.73 -1.19 -21.37
CA ILE A 65 17.69 -0.58 -20.54
C ILE A 65 18.30 0.63 -19.81
N ALA A 66 17.67 1.78 -19.95
CA ALA A 66 18.08 2.98 -19.23
C ALA A 66 17.68 2.87 -17.75
N LEU A 67 18.59 2.37 -16.90
CA LEU A 67 18.43 2.37 -15.45
C LEU A 67 18.95 3.69 -14.88
N ARG A 68 18.12 4.36 -14.08
CA ARG A 68 18.44 5.65 -13.47
C ARG A 68 18.19 5.62 -11.97
N TYR A 69 19.03 6.29 -11.21
CA TYR A 69 18.92 6.45 -9.76
C TYR A 69 18.63 7.90 -9.40
N THR A 70 17.78 8.11 -8.40
CA THR A 70 17.59 9.42 -7.77
C THR A 70 17.44 9.27 -6.26
N ALA A 71 18.17 10.10 -5.50
CA ALA A 71 18.03 10.18 -4.05
C ALA A 71 16.91 11.15 -3.70
N VAL A 72 16.01 10.72 -2.79
CA VAL A 72 14.87 11.53 -2.33
C VAL A 72 15.28 12.29 -1.06
N ARG A 73 15.54 13.57 -1.18
CA ARG A 73 16.12 14.38 -0.10
C ARG A 73 15.13 15.33 0.57
N THR A 74 13.97 15.57 -0.03
CA THR A 74 13.03 16.61 0.40
C THR A 74 11.85 16.06 1.17
N THR A 75 11.07 15.20 0.57
CA THR A 75 9.87 14.62 1.20
C THR A 75 10.02 13.11 1.29
N GLN A 76 10.15 12.61 2.51
CA GLN A 76 10.29 11.18 2.76
C GLN A 76 8.96 10.46 2.73
N GLY A 77 9.01 9.16 2.47
CA GLY A 77 7.88 8.27 2.34
C GLY A 77 7.53 7.91 0.90
N PRO A 78 6.68 6.89 0.70
CA PRO A 78 6.42 6.30 -0.61
C PRO A 78 5.80 7.29 -1.62
N ALA A 79 4.96 8.20 -1.16
CA ALA A 79 4.37 9.25 -2.01
C ALA A 79 5.45 10.22 -2.53
N GLY A 80 6.34 10.69 -1.65
CA GLY A 80 7.47 11.56 -2.01
C GLY A 80 8.44 10.87 -2.95
N ALA A 81 8.79 9.61 -2.68
CA ALA A 81 9.67 8.81 -3.53
C ALA A 81 9.07 8.61 -4.93
N ARG A 82 7.79 8.22 -5.04
CA ARG A 82 7.12 8.10 -6.35
C ARG A 82 7.06 9.43 -7.08
N ASN A 83 6.84 10.54 -6.37
CA ASN A 83 6.86 11.88 -6.95
C ASN A 83 8.25 12.28 -7.47
N ALA A 84 9.30 12.02 -6.73
CA ALA A 84 10.67 12.27 -7.19
C ALA A 84 10.98 11.48 -8.47
N GLY A 85 10.54 10.22 -8.54
CA GLY A 85 10.73 9.36 -9.70
C GLY A 85 9.95 9.83 -10.93
N TRP A 86 8.63 10.02 -10.83
CA TRP A 86 7.84 10.35 -12.02
C TRP A 86 8.11 11.75 -12.59
N ARG A 87 8.56 12.69 -11.76
CA ARG A 87 8.99 14.02 -12.26
C ARG A 87 10.21 13.95 -13.18
N LEU A 88 11.01 12.88 -13.08
CA LEU A 88 12.14 12.58 -13.95
C LEU A 88 11.76 11.72 -15.16
N ALA A 89 10.53 11.23 -15.22
CA ALA A 89 10.04 10.37 -16.29
C ALA A 89 10.01 11.10 -17.64
N ARG A 90 10.51 10.43 -18.67
CA ARG A 90 10.49 10.90 -20.06
C ARG A 90 9.38 10.27 -20.87
N GLY A 91 8.96 9.05 -20.48
CA GLY A 91 7.87 8.34 -21.16
C GLY A 91 6.53 9.05 -21.07
N GLU A 92 5.68 8.82 -22.05
CA GLU A 92 4.29 9.30 -22.05
C GLU A 92 3.43 8.60 -21.00
N ILE A 93 3.80 7.38 -20.63
CA ILE A 93 3.19 6.57 -19.57
C ILE A 93 4.20 6.37 -18.45
N VAL A 94 3.75 6.58 -17.20
CA VAL A 94 4.50 6.25 -16.00
C VAL A 94 3.91 4.99 -15.39
N ALA A 95 4.72 3.95 -15.30
CA ALA A 95 4.37 2.72 -14.61
C ALA A 95 4.95 2.75 -13.19
N PHE A 96 4.16 2.37 -12.19
CA PHE A 96 4.63 2.21 -10.82
C PHE A 96 4.64 0.73 -10.44
N THR A 97 5.70 0.33 -9.78
CA THR A 97 5.81 -0.96 -9.08
C THR A 97 6.65 -0.78 -7.82
N ASP A 98 6.55 -1.71 -6.87
CA ASP A 98 7.28 -1.62 -5.60
C ASP A 98 8.59 -2.42 -5.66
N ASP A 99 9.53 -2.12 -4.77
CA ASP A 99 10.85 -2.73 -4.72
C ASP A 99 10.85 -4.22 -4.32
N ASP A 100 9.71 -4.72 -3.82
CA ASP A 100 9.50 -6.11 -3.40
C ASP A 100 8.59 -6.92 -4.33
N THR A 101 8.25 -6.38 -5.49
CA THR A 101 7.51 -7.08 -6.55
C THR A 101 8.43 -7.80 -7.53
N VAL A 102 7.83 -8.73 -8.28
CA VAL A 102 8.48 -9.41 -9.42
C VAL A 102 7.55 -9.26 -10.64
N PRO A 103 7.79 -8.24 -11.49
CA PRO A 103 7.03 -8.06 -12.72
C PRO A 103 7.20 -9.25 -13.67
N ALA A 104 6.08 -9.75 -14.24
CA ALA A 104 6.12 -10.78 -15.28
C ALA A 104 6.81 -10.25 -16.55
N PRO A 105 7.38 -11.11 -17.41
CA PRO A 105 8.18 -10.68 -18.56
C PRO A 105 7.48 -9.74 -19.54
N ASP A 106 6.14 -9.76 -19.60
CA ASP A 106 5.35 -8.93 -20.52
C ASP A 106 4.66 -7.74 -19.79
N TRP A 107 4.96 -7.52 -18.51
CA TRP A 107 4.26 -6.55 -17.66
C TRP A 107 4.25 -5.14 -18.24
N VAL A 108 5.40 -4.62 -18.68
CA VAL A 108 5.52 -3.25 -19.23
C VAL A 108 4.72 -3.13 -20.53
N GLY A 109 4.87 -4.12 -21.43
CA GLY A 109 4.19 -4.13 -22.73
C GLY A 109 2.67 -4.23 -22.58
N GLU A 110 2.17 -5.15 -21.75
CA GLU A 110 0.74 -5.36 -21.53
C GLU A 110 0.08 -4.14 -20.85
N GLY A 111 0.78 -3.49 -19.92
CA GLY A 111 0.29 -2.25 -19.30
C GLY A 111 0.22 -1.09 -20.28
N TYR A 112 1.25 -0.94 -21.13
CA TYR A 112 1.28 0.05 -22.20
C TYR A 112 0.12 -0.16 -23.18
N LEU A 113 -0.04 -1.37 -23.69
CA LEU A 113 -1.09 -1.72 -24.65
C LEU A 113 -2.50 -1.48 -24.06
N ALA A 114 -2.73 -1.91 -22.82
CA ALA A 114 -4.03 -1.73 -22.18
C ALA A 114 -4.40 -0.25 -22.03
N LEU A 115 -3.46 0.60 -21.59
CA LEU A 115 -3.74 2.03 -21.39
C LEU A 115 -3.89 2.77 -22.72
N THR A 116 -3.15 2.39 -23.74
CA THR A 116 -3.23 3.05 -25.06
C THR A 116 -4.45 2.61 -25.89
N ALA A 117 -4.98 1.41 -25.63
CA ALA A 117 -6.18 0.90 -26.30
C ALA A 117 -7.43 1.77 -26.05
N VAL A 118 -7.50 2.49 -24.93
CA VAL A 118 -8.67 3.31 -24.57
C VAL A 118 -8.22 4.74 -24.25
N ALA A 119 -8.43 5.64 -25.18
CA ALA A 119 -7.97 7.04 -25.04
C ALA A 119 -8.60 7.77 -23.84
N ALA A 120 -9.81 7.41 -23.44
CA ALA A 120 -10.53 8.00 -22.30
C ALA A 120 -9.94 7.58 -20.94
N TRP A 121 -9.07 6.57 -20.87
CA TRP A 121 -8.45 6.15 -19.61
C TRP A 121 -7.25 7.03 -19.28
N SER A 122 -7.24 7.52 -18.05
CA SER A 122 -6.10 8.27 -17.48
C SER A 122 -5.05 7.31 -16.88
N ALA A 123 -5.49 6.15 -16.45
CA ALA A 123 -4.66 5.11 -15.84
C ALA A 123 -5.29 3.71 -16.01
N VAL A 124 -4.47 2.69 -15.78
CA VAL A 124 -4.93 1.30 -15.59
C VAL A 124 -4.27 0.68 -14.38
N SER A 125 -5.02 -0.15 -13.64
CA SER A 125 -4.50 -1.03 -12.60
C SER A 125 -4.14 -2.38 -13.21
N GLY A 126 -2.90 -2.84 -13.02
CA GLY A 126 -2.48 -4.18 -13.39
C GLY A 126 -2.98 -5.23 -12.38
N ARG A 127 -2.63 -6.48 -12.64
CA ARG A 127 -2.96 -7.60 -11.76
C ARG A 127 -1.81 -7.87 -10.80
N VAL A 128 -2.11 -7.87 -9.51
CA VAL A 128 -1.17 -8.30 -8.46
C VAL A 128 -1.50 -9.74 -8.06
N VAL A 129 -0.51 -10.61 -8.08
CA VAL A 129 -0.60 -11.98 -7.59
C VAL A 129 0.19 -12.07 -6.29
N VAL A 130 -0.48 -12.47 -5.22
CA VAL A 130 0.16 -12.68 -3.91
C VAL A 130 0.17 -14.18 -3.64
N PRO A 131 1.31 -14.85 -3.70
CA PRO A 131 1.42 -16.29 -3.36
C PRO A 131 1.11 -16.46 -1.86
N LEU A 132 0.07 -17.24 -1.55
CA LEU A 132 -0.33 -17.54 -0.19
C LEU A 132 -0.32 -19.04 0.05
N PRO A 133 0.06 -19.50 1.27
CA PRO A 133 -0.13 -20.89 1.67
C PRO A 133 -1.63 -21.21 1.84
N ALA A 134 -1.98 -22.49 1.89
CA ALA A 134 -3.36 -22.95 2.07
C ALA A 134 -4.03 -22.42 3.36
N ARG A 135 -3.23 -22.21 4.42
CA ARG A 135 -3.64 -21.57 5.68
C ARG A 135 -2.70 -20.41 5.98
N PRO A 136 -2.98 -19.21 5.48
CA PRO A 136 -2.14 -18.04 5.69
C PRO A 136 -2.24 -17.54 7.13
N THR A 137 -1.18 -16.90 7.61
CA THR A 137 -1.21 -16.08 8.81
C THR A 137 -2.08 -14.83 8.60
N ASP A 138 -2.40 -14.11 9.66
CA ASP A 138 -3.15 -12.85 9.60
C ASP A 138 -2.41 -11.81 8.72
N HIS A 139 -1.09 -11.73 8.84
CA HIS A 139 -0.26 -10.84 8.02
C HIS A 139 -0.26 -11.23 6.53
N GLU A 140 -0.13 -12.51 6.22
CA GLU A 140 -0.18 -12.99 4.84
C GLU A 140 -1.55 -12.72 4.20
N ARG A 141 -2.63 -12.87 4.97
CA ARG A 141 -3.99 -12.57 4.52
C ARG A 141 -4.20 -11.07 4.26
N ASP A 142 -3.68 -10.20 5.15
CA ASP A 142 -3.72 -8.73 4.96
C ASP A 142 -2.97 -8.35 3.67
N THR A 143 -1.77 -8.90 3.45
CA THR A 143 -1.01 -8.70 2.21
C THR A 143 -1.76 -9.26 0.99
N GLY A 144 -2.41 -10.42 1.13
CA GLY A 144 -3.23 -11.03 0.09
C GLY A 144 -4.36 -10.13 -0.41
N GLY A 145 -4.81 -9.21 0.41
CA GLY A 145 -5.79 -8.19 0.03
C GLY A 145 -5.38 -7.32 -1.15
N LEU A 146 -4.08 -7.19 -1.44
CA LEU A 146 -3.56 -6.46 -2.61
C LEU A 146 -4.05 -7.06 -3.94
N ALA A 147 -4.26 -8.36 -4.00
CA ALA A 147 -4.76 -9.04 -5.20
C ALA A 147 -6.18 -8.60 -5.61
N ASN A 148 -6.96 -8.09 -4.66
CA ASN A 148 -8.34 -7.63 -4.84
C ASN A 148 -8.47 -6.10 -4.77
N ALA A 149 -7.35 -5.37 -4.67
CA ALA A 149 -7.38 -3.92 -4.60
C ALA A 149 -7.81 -3.33 -5.96
N GLU A 150 -8.69 -2.35 -5.92
CA GLU A 150 -9.23 -1.70 -7.12
C GLU A 150 -8.15 -0.94 -7.90
N PHE A 151 -7.25 -0.30 -7.18
CA PHE A 151 -6.08 0.37 -7.73
C PHE A 151 -4.92 0.27 -6.74
N VAL A 152 -3.77 -0.18 -7.22
CA VAL A 152 -2.59 -0.38 -6.36
C VAL A 152 -1.32 0.03 -7.09
N THR A 153 -0.48 0.79 -6.42
CA THR A 153 0.79 1.28 -6.99
C THR A 153 1.86 0.20 -7.17
N ALA A 154 1.64 -1.00 -6.64
CA ALA A 154 2.48 -2.16 -6.92
C ALA A 154 2.39 -2.61 -8.39
N SER A 155 1.28 -2.28 -9.10
CA SER A 155 1.10 -2.53 -10.53
C SER A 155 0.10 -1.55 -11.12
N CYS A 156 0.55 -0.37 -11.55
CA CYS A 156 -0.33 0.56 -12.25
C CYS A 156 0.42 1.37 -13.31
N PHE A 157 -0.30 1.80 -14.32
CA PHE A 157 0.20 2.63 -15.42
C PHE A 157 -0.66 3.87 -15.52
N VAL A 158 -0.04 5.04 -15.58
CA VAL A 158 -0.72 6.33 -15.56
C VAL A 158 -0.17 7.19 -16.68
N ARG A 159 -1.03 7.87 -17.45
CA ARG A 159 -0.55 8.87 -18.41
C ARG A 159 0.20 9.96 -17.67
N ARG A 160 1.41 10.30 -18.13
CA ARG A 160 2.20 11.37 -17.52
C ARG A 160 1.46 12.71 -17.48
N SER A 161 0.69 13.03 -18.53
CA SER A 161 -0.18 14.20 -18.58
C SER A 161 -1.27 14.19 -17.50
N ALA A 162 -1.80 13.01 -17.15
CA ALA A 162 -2.76 12.86 -16.06
C ALA A 162 -2.11 13.08 -14.69
N LEU A 163 -0.89 12.55 -14.47
CA LEU A 163 -0.11 12.86 -13.24
C LEU A 163 0.18 14.35 -13.11
N GLN A 164 0.56 15.01 -14.20
CA GLN A 164 0.79 16.45 -14.21
C GLN A 164 -0.50 17.22 -13.84
N ARG A 165 -1.64 16.83 -14.40
CA ARG A 165 -2.95 17.47 -14.14
C ARG A 165 -3.37 17.35 -12.67
N VAL A 166 -3.17 16.18 -12.04
CA VAL A 166 -3.52 15.97 -10.63
C VAL A 166 -2.41 16.35 -9.65
N GLY A 167 -1.20 16.71 -10.12
CA GLY A 167 -0.05 17.06 -9.29
C GLY A 167 0.68 15.87 -8.65
N GLY A 168 0.48 14.64 -9.17
CA GLY A 168 1.10 13.43 -8.63
C GLY A 168 0.48 12.96 -7.32
N PHE A 169 1.27 12.32 -6.46
CA PHE A 169 0.85 11.83 -5.15
C PHE A 169 0.79 12.96 -4.11
N ASP A 170 -0.12 12.85 -3.15
CA ASP A 170 -0.15 13.76 -1.99
C ASP A 170 0.88 13.30 -0.95
N GLU A 171 1.96 14.07 -0.80
CA GLU A 171 3.10 13.74 0.04
C GLU A 171 2.81 13.77 1.55
N ARG A 172 1.60 14.21 1.96
CA ARG A 172 1.14 14.07 3.35
C ARG A 172 0.89 12.62 3.76
N PHE A 173 0.71 11.70 2.78
CA PHE A 173 0.71 10.26 3.03
C PHE A 173 2.16 9.78 3.14
N THR A 174 2.71 9.86 4.34
CA THR A 174 4.11 9.51 4.61
C THR A 174 4.36 8.01 4.81
N ARG A 175 3.32 7.18 4.75
CA ARG A 175 3.38 5.71 4.78
C ARG A 175 2.64 5.13 3.59
N ALA A 176 3.00 3.90 3.19
CA ALA A 176 2.32 3.15 2.15
C ALA A 176 0.91 2.73 2.64
N TRP A 177 -0.02 3.66 2.59
CA TRP A 177 -1.42 3.48 2.96
C TRP A 177 -2.27 4.65 2.48
N ARG A 178 -3.20 4.36 1.54
CA ARG A 178 -4.20 5.31 0.99
C ARG A 178 -3.68 6.36 0.00
N GLU A 179 -2.37 6.49 -0.21
CA GLU A 179 -1.83 7.38 -1.25
C GLU A 179 -2.26 6.96 -2.66
N ASP A 180 -2.44 5.65 -2.86
CA ASP A 180 -2.96 5.04 -4.08
C ASP A 180 -4.45 5.35 -4.29
N SER A 181 -5.27 5.14 -3.27
CA SER A 181 -6.71 5.48 -3.32
C SER A 181 -6.93 6.98 -3.54
N ASP A 182 -6.12 7.84 -2.91
CA ASP A 182 -6.17 9.28 -3.12
C ASP A 182 -5.82 9.65 -4.57
N LEU A 183 -4.76 9.06 -5.12
CA LEU A 183 -4.37 9.28 -6.51
C LEU A 183 -5.49 8.82 -7.45
N GLN A 184 -6.03 7.61 -7.27
CA GLN A 184 -7.12 7.08 -8.07
C GLN A 184 -8.32 8.03 -8.08
N PHE A 185 -8.80 8.47 -6.91
CA PHE A 185 -9.96 9.35 -6.80
C PHE A 185 -9.74 10.71 -7.49
N ARG A 186 -8.51 11.23 -7.46
CA ARG A 186 -8.18 12.47 -8.17
C ARG A 186 -8.08 12.27 -9.67
N LEU A 187 -7.51 11.15 -10.13
CA LEU A 187 -7.46 10.81 -11.56
C LEU A 187 -8.87 10.69 -12.14
N GLU A 188 -9.75 9.91 -11.51
CA GLU A 188 -11.13 9.73 -11.96
C GLU A 188 -11.91 11.04 -12.01
N LYS A 189 -11.66 11.94 -11.06
CA LYS A 189 -12.36 13.24 -10.99
C LYS A 189 -11.86 14.26 -12.00
N GLN A 190 -10.56 14.23 -12.35
CA GLN A 190 -9.91 15.36 -13.02
C GLN A 190 -9.26 15.00 -14.36
N ALA A 191 -8.91 13.72 -14.57
CA ALA A 191 -8.08 13.34 -15.71
C ALA A 191 -8.71 12.31 -16.64
N GLY A 192 -9.63 11.49 -16.17
CA GLY A 192 -10.31 10.45 -16.94
C GLY A 192 -10.49 9.17 -16.16
N ALA A 193 -11.22 8.22 -16.70
CA ALA A 193 -11.49 6.94 -16.05
C ALA A 193 -10.21 6.14 -15.77
N VAL A 194 -10.28 5.25 -14.79
CA VAL A 194 -9.25 4.26 -14.48
C VAL A 194 -9.75 2.89 -14.92
N GLY A 195 -9.00 2.23 -15.79
CA GLY A 195 -9.30 0.91 -16.31
C GLY A 195 -8.48 -0.20 -15.67
N HIS A 196 -8.55 -1.41 -16.23
CA HIS A 196 -7.81 -2.58 -15.78
C HIS A 196 -6.94 -3.17 -16.89
N ALA A 197 -5.74 -3.61 -16.52
CA ALA A 197 -4.79 -4.32 -17.38
C ALA A 197 -4.52 -5.72 -16.80
N PRO A 198 -5.44 -6.69 -16.96
CA PRO A 198 -5.35 -7.99 -16.29
C PRO A 198 -4.17 -8.86 -16.73
N LYS A 199 -3.57 -8.55 -17.88
CA LYS A 199 -2.37 -9.20 -18.39
C LYS A 199 -1.07 -8.58 -17.90
N ALA A 200 -1.12 -7.34 -17.39
CA ALA A 200 0.03 -6.69 -16.75
C ALA A 200 0.19 -7.23 -15.32
N ILE A 201 0.89 -8.35 -15.19
CA ILE A 201 0.97 -9.12 -13.95
C ILE A 201 2.26 -8.79 -13.19
N VAL A 202 2.13 -8.56 -11.87
CA VAL A 202 3.25 -8.61 -10.93
C VAL A 202 2.98 -9.65 -9.85
N GLU A 203 4.00 -10.39 -9.47
CA GLU A 203 3.98 -11.15 -8.23
C GLU A 203 4.45 -10.27 -7.07
N HIS A 204 3.73 -10.28 -5.97
CA HIS A 204 4.07 -9.57 -4.74
C HIS A 204 4.24 -10.58 -3.60
N PRO A 205 5.42 -11.16 -3.42
CA PRO A 205 5.67 -12.13 -2.36
C PRO A 205 5.46 -11.51 -0.99
N VAL A 206 4.84 -12.28 -0.09
CA VAL A 206 4.66 -11.82 1.29
C VAL A 206 6.01 -11.76 1.99
N ARG A 207 6.31 -10.63 2.61
CA ARG A 207 7.51 -10.45 3.42
C ARG A 207 7.31 -11.04 4.80
N ALA A 208 8.39 -11.52 5.41
CA ALA A 208 8.37 -11.90 6.82
C ALA A 208 7.93 -10.71 7.68
N ALA A 209 7.02 -10.95 8.60
CA ALA A 209 6.55 -9.96 9.56
C ALA A 209 7.03 -10.31 10.97
N HIS A 210 7.26 -9.30 11.78
CA HIS A 210 7.52 -9.48 13.20
C HIS A 210 6.20 -9.83 13.92
N TRP A 211 6.33 -10.52 15.04
CA TRP A 211 5.21 -10.84 15.92
C TRP A 211 4.49 -9.55 16.36
N GLY A 212 3.17 -9.54 16.34
CA GLY A 212 2.37 -8.34 16.65
C GLY A 212 2.26 -7.32 15.53
N SER A 213 2.67 -7.66 14.30
CA SER A 213 2.64 -6.77 13.13
C SER A 213 1.25 -6.17 12.85
N SER A 214 0.17 -6.92 13.10
CA SER A 214 -1.21 -6.45 12.91
C SER A 214 -1.60 -5.34 13.91
N ALA A 215 -1.05 -5.35 15.13
CA ALA A 215 -1.26 -4.27 16.08
C ALA A 215 -0.49 -3.00 15.66
N SER A 216 0.77 -3.13 15.25
CA SER A 216 1.57 -2.00 14.76
C SER A 216 1.02 -1.40 13.46
N ALA A 217 0.39 -2.23 12.62
CA ALA A 217 -0.27 -1.80 11.39
C ALA A 217 -1.47 -0.84 11.64
N GLN A 218 -2.04 -0.81 12.86
CA GLN A 218 -3.12 0.12 13.20
C GLN A 218 -2.71 1.60 13.02
N ALA A 219 -1.42 1.90 13.09
CA ALA A 219 -0.91 3.26 12.81
C ALA A 219 -1.24 3.76 11.39
N LYS A 220 -1.51 2.87 10.44
CA LYS A 220 -1.95 3.21 9.08
C LYS A 220 -3.32 3.91 9.07
N VAL A 221 -4.20 3.60 10.04
CA VAL A 221 -5.55 4.18 10.17
C VAL A 221 -5.52 5.70 10.34
N TYR A 222 -4.41 6.26 10.83
CA TYR A 222 -4.17 7.70 10.86
C TYR A 222 -4.40 8.37 9.50
N PHE A 223 -3.95 7.73 8.41
CA PHE A 223 -4.11 8.26 7.04
C PHE A 223 -5.50 8.02 6.44
N ASP A 224 -6.30 7.12 7.01
CA ASP A 224 -7.72 7.00 6.63
C ASP A 224 -8.47 8.31 6.90
N ALA A 225 -8.13 9.03 7.98
CA ALA A 225 -8.70 10.33 8.28
C ALA A 225 -8.36 11.40 7.23
N LEU A 226 -7.12 11.37 6.69
CA LEU A 226 -6.73 12.26 5.60
C LEU A 226 -7.50 11.95 4.31
N LEU A 227 -7.61 10.67 3.93
CA LEU A 227 -8.38 10.27 2.75
C LEU A 227 -9.86 10.64 2.91
N TYR A 228 -10.44 10.39 4.09
CA TYR A 228 -11.82 10.77 4.39
C TYR A 228 -12.04 12.28 4.28
N LYS A 229 -11.13 13.10 4.83
CA LYS A 229 -11.21 14.56 4.71
C LYS A 229 -11.25 15.02 3.26
N LYS A 230 -10.44 14.41 2.39
CA LYS A 230 -10.34 14.78 0.96
C LYS A 230 -11.51 14.26 0.13
N HIS A 231 -11.99 13.05 0.44
CA HIS A 231 -12.95 12.30 -0.38
C HIS A 231 -14.01 11.59 0.48
N PRO A 232 -14.84 12.30 1.29
CA PRO A 232 -15.71 11.67 2.28
C PRO A 232 -16.73 10.71 1.65
N ARG A 233 -17.34 11.07 0.52
CA ARG A 233 -18.32 10.24 -0.17
C ARG A 233 -17.67 8.98 -0.77
N LEU A 234 -16.54 9.12 -1.45
CA LEU A 234 -15.81 7.99 -2.05
C LEU A 234 -15.24 7.07 -0.98
N TYR A 235 -14.72 7.63 0.11
CA TYR A 235 -14.27 6.83 1.25
C TYR A 235 -15.38 5.92 1.80
N ARG A 236 -16.59 6.46 2.01
CA ARG A 236 -17.74 5.69 2.50
C ARG A 236 -18.25 4.68 1.47
N ALA A 237 -18.17 4.99 0.19
CA ALA A 237 -18.62 4.09 -0.87
C ALA A 237 -17.64 2.94 -1.14
N ARG A 238 -16.33 3.20 -1.15
CA ARG A 238 -15.32 2.26 -1.70
C ARG A 238 -14.34 1.72 -0.66
N ILE A 239 -14.15 2.41 0.48
CA ILE A 239 -13.17 2.01 1.49
C ILE A 239 -13.86 1.42 2.72
N ARG A 240 -14.70 2.20 3.37
CA ARG A 240 -15.41 1.75 4.57
C ARG A 240 -16.73 2.49 4.74
N ARG A 241 -17.82 1.77 4.56
CA ARG A 241 -19.18 2.31 4.61
C ARG A 241 -19.54 2.87 5.99
N VAL A 242 -19.24 2.12 7.04
CA VAL A 242 -19.59 2.45 8.44
C VAL A 242 -18.35 2.42 9.33
N PRO A 243 -18.32 3.18 10.44
CA PRO A 243 -17.26 3.07 11.45
C PRO A 243 -17.18 1.65 12.04
N PRO A 244 -16.05 1.25 12.61
CA PRO A 244 -15.90 -0.06 13.26
C PRO A 244 -16.56 -0.06 14.65
N TRP A 245 -17.88 0.03 14.72
CA TRP A 245 -18.65 0.19 15.97
C TRP A 245 -18.32 -0.87 17.04
N HIS A 246 -18.01 -2.09 16.62
CA HIS A 246 -17.57 -3.12 17.55
C HIS A 246 -16.31 -2.75 18.33
N TYR A 247 -15.35 -2.01 17.74
CA TYR A 247 -14.18 -1.52 18.47
C TYR A 247 -14.55 -0.47 19.52
N TYR A 248 -15.51 0.42 19.19
CA TYR A 248 -16.01 1.41 20.15
C TYR A 248 -16.68 0.73 21.35
N VAL A 249 -17.53 -0.28 21.08
CA VAL A 249 -18.18 -1.05 22.13
C VAL A 249 -17.17 -1.78 23.01
N MET A 250 -16.15 -2.43 22.41
CA MET A 250 -15.11 -3.14 23.17
C MET A 250 -14.33 -2.18 24.08
N VAL A 251 -13.92 -1.01 23.57
CA VAL A 251 -13.19 -0.02 24.36
C VAL A 251 -14.09 0.60 25.46
N LEU A 252 -15.36 0.87 25.14
CA LEU A 252 -16.32 1.36 26.12
C LEU A 252 -16.56 0.34 27.24
N ALA A 253 -16.73 -0.94 26.91
CA ALA A 253 -16.89 -2.00 27.90
C ALA A 253 -15.71 -2.07 28.87
N LEU A 254 -14.47 -1.95 28.34
CA LEU A 254 -13.27 -1.94 29.15
C LEU A 254 -13.21 -0.70 30.08
N LEU A 255 -13.58 0.47 29.56
CA LEU A 255 -13.64 1.71 30.36
C LEU A 255 -14.73 1.63 31.47
N VAL A 256 -15.92 1.09 31.13
CA VAL A 256 -17.00 0.90 32.10
C VAL A 256 -16.56 -0.10 33.18
N ALA A 257 -15.91 -1.20 32.82
CA ALA A 257 -15.36 -2.17 33.79
C ALA A 257 -14.39 -1.50 34.76
N ALA A 258 -13.45 -0.68 34.25
CA ALA A 258 -12.49 0.02 35.08
C ALA A 258 -13.16 1.05 36.01
N VAL A 259 -14.04 1.90 35.51
CA VAL A 259 -14.72 2.94 36.30
C VAL A 259 -15.63 2.33 37.37
N THR A 260 -16.40 1.29 37.03
CA THR A 260 -17.30 0.64 38.01
C THR A 260 -16.54 -0.16 39.06
N ALA A 261 -15.38 -0.75 38.69
CA ALA A 261 -14.49 -1.40 39.67
C ALA A 261 -13.93 -0.38 40.69
N ILE A 262 -13.45 0.78 40.24
CA ILE A 262 -12.97 1.86 41.12
C ILE A 262 -14.10 2.40 41.99
N GLY A 263 -15.32 2.50 41.45
CA GLY A 263 -16.50 2.96 42.21
C GLY A 263 -17.12 1.91 43.17
N GLY A 264 -16.51 0.73 43.33
CA GLY A 264 -17.00 -0.33 44.22
C GLY A 264 -18.21 -1.12 43.69
N HIS A 265 -18.59 -0.94 42.42
CA HIS A 265 -19.72 -1.63 41.78
C HIS A 265 -19.27 -2.96 41.13
N GLY A 266 -18.88 -3.94 41.95
CA GLY A 266 -18.25 -5.19 41.49
C GLY A 266 -19.05 -5.99 40.46
N THR A 267 -20.36 -6.10 40.62
CA THR A 267 -21.22 -6.82 39.66
C THR A 267 -21.25 -6.17 38.29
N ALA A 268 -21.34 -4.84 38.24
CA ALA A 268 -21.29 -4.07 36.98
C ALA A 268 -19.90 -4.19 36.31
N ALA A 269 -18.83 -4.14 37.10
CA ALA A 269 -17.47 -4.30 36.63
C ALA A 269 -17.26 -5.68 35.99
N LEU A 270 -17.72 -6.75 36.66
CA LEU A 270 -17.62 -8.12 36.15
C LEU A 270 -18.46 -8.30 34.87
N SER A 271 -19.66 -7.75 34.82
CA SER A 271 -20.50 -7.83 33.61
C SER A 271 -19.87 -7.13 32.40
N ALA A 272 -19.32 -5.93 32.60
CA ALA A 272 -18.63 -5.20 31.54
C ALA A 272 -17.35 -5.90 31.07
N LEU A 273 -16.58 -6.46 32.01
CA LEU A 273 -15.38 -7.26 31.71
C LEU A 273 -15.74 -8.54 30.93
N ALA A 274 -16.81 -9.23 31.32
CA ALA A 274 -17.30 -10.42 30.63
C ALA A 274 -17.72 -10.09 29.17
N LEU A 275 -18.40 -8.96 28.96
CA LEU A 275 -18.74 -8.49 27.61
C LEU A 275 -17.48 -8.22 26.79
N TRP A 276 -16.50 -7.51 27.35
CA TRP A 276 -15.25 -7.25 26.66
C TRP A 276 -14.49 -8.53 26.29
N LEU A 277 -14.41 -9.48 27.22
CA LEU A 277 -13.76 -10.79 27.00
C LEU A 277 -14.51 -11.57 25.89
N ALA A 278 -15.83 -11.62 25.93
CA ALA A 278 -16.63 -12.31 24.91
C ALA A 278 -16.43 -11.71 23.51
N MET A 279 -16.45 -10.38 23.41
CA MET A 279 -16.22 -9.70 22.13
C MET A 279 -14.78 -9.88 21.63
N THR A 280 -13.77 -9.84 22.53
CA THR A 280 -12.38 -10.08 22.19
C THR A 280 -12.15 -11.52 21.71
N ALA A 281 -12.76 -12.50 22.39
CA ALA A 281 -12.71 -13.90 21.98
C ALA A 281 -13.38 -14.11 20.61
N ALA A 282 -14.56 -13.54 20.40
CA ALA A 282 -15.25 -13.61 19.11
C ALA A 282 -14.41 -13.00 17.97
N PHE A 283 -13.78 -11.85 18.22
CA PHE A 283 -12.87 -11.20 17.25
C PHE A 283 -11.62 -12.06 16.98
N CYS A 284 -11.01 -12.64 18.02
CA CYS A 284 -9.89 -13.57 17.86
C CYS A 284 -10.28 -14.81 17.03
N ILE A 285 -11.40 -15.44 17.34
CA ILE A 285 -11.92 -16.61 16.60
C ILE A 285 -12.16 -16.23 15.14
N GLN A 286 -12.74 -15.07 14.86
CA GLN A 286 -12.96 -14.60 13.50
C GLN A 286 -11.65 -14.47 12.72
N ARG A 287 -10.58 -13.95 13.34
CA ARG A 287 -9.25 -13.82 12.73
C ARG A 287 -8.58 -15.16 12.49
N LEU A 288 -8.78 -16.14 13.38
CA LEU A 288 -8.25 -17.50 13.25
C LEU A 288 -8.99 -18.37 12.23
N ARG A 289 -10.20 -18.01 11.81
CA ARG A 289 -10.94 -18.79 10.82
C ARG A 289 -10.19 -18.87 9.49
N GLY A 290 -9.83 -20.11 9.09
CA GLY A 290 -9.05 -20.37 7.87
C GLY A 290 -7.58 -19.92 7.92
N ALA A 291 -7.07 -19.52 9.09
CA ALA A 291 -5.69 -19.13 9.28
C ALA A 291 -4.81 -20.30 9.74
N ALA A 292 -3.49 -20.08 9.75
CA ALA A 292 -2.53 -20.97 10.38
C ALA A 292 -2.81 -21.09 11.88
N LEU A 293 -2.81 -22.31 12.41
CA LEU A 293 -3.06 -22.60 13.84
C LEU A 293 -1.78 -23.02 14.57
N THR A 294 -0.63 -22.44 14.21
CA THR A 294 0.59 -22.65 14.98
C THR A 294 0.47 -21.99 16.38
N PRO A 295 1.05 -22.56 17.43
CA PRO A 295 0.94 -21.98 18.78
C PRO A 295 1.37 -20.51 18.85
N ALA A 296 2.45 -20.14 18.15
CA ALA A 296 2.95 -18.77 18.08
C ALA A 296 1.92 -17.82 17.44
N HIS A 297 1.27 -18.24 16.33
CA HIS A 297 0.27 -17.43 15.64
C HIS A 297 -1.04 -17.31 16.46
N VAL A 298 -1.48 -18.39 17.11
CA VAL A 298 -2.65 -18.35 18.01
C VAL A 298 -2.40 -17.38 19.17
N ALA A 299 -1.23 -17.46 19.82
CA ALA A 299 -0.85 -16.53 20.88
C ALA A 299 -0.83 -15.07 20.39
N GLU A 300 -0.30 -14.83 19.19
CA GLU A 300 -0.32 -13.53 18.55
C GLU A 300 -1.74 -13.02 18.34
N MET A 301 -2.65 -13.88 17.84
CA MET A 301 -4.05 -13.50 17.61
C MET A 301 -4.78 -13.17 18.91
N ILE A 302 -4.54 -13.90 19.98
CA ILE A 302 -5.13 -13.62 21.31
C ILE A 302 -4.70 -12.22 21.78
N VAL A 303 -3.42 -11.96 21.82
CA VAL A 303 -2.88 -10.68 22.32
C VAL A 303 -3.27 -9.51 21.43
N THR A 304 -3.09 -9.66 20.13
CA THR A 304 -3.39 -8.56 19.18
C THR A 304 -4.87 -8.29 19.06
N SER A 305 -5.77 -9.26 19.30
CA SER A 305 -7.23 -9.00 19.30
C SER A 305 -7.66 -8.15 20.49
N ALA A 306 -6.96 -8.20 21.61
CA ALA A 306 -7.19 -7.28 22.72
C ALA A 306 -6.63 -5.88 22.45
N LEU A 307 -5.49 -5.79 21.74
CA LEU A 307 -4.78 -4.52 21.50
C LEU A 307 -5.31 -3.73 20.29
N ILE A 308 -5.79 -4.39 19.26
CA ILE A 308 -6.24 -3.74 18.02
C ILE A 308 -7.37 -2.71 18.25
N PRO A 309 -8.46 -3.00 18.99
CA PRO A 309 -9.53 -2.03 19.16
C PRO A 309 -9.08 -0.71 19.77
N PRO A 310 -8.38 -0.66 20.94
CA PRO A 310 -7.92 0.61 21.49
C PRO A 310 -6.87 1.30 20.61
N LEU A 311 -5.95 0.57 19.98
CA LEU A 311 -4.97 1.15 19.06
C LEU A 311 -5.65 1.76 17.82
N SER A 312 -6.63 1.07 17.25
CA SER A 312 -7.38 1.57 16.10
C SER A 312 -8.12 2.87 16.44
N LEU A 313 -8.78 2.93 17.60
CA LEU A 313 -9.46 4.16 18.04
C LEU A 313 -8.47 5.29 18.31
N TYR A 314 -7.37 5.00 18.98
CA TYR A 314 -6.30 5.98 19.21
C TYR A 314 -5.81 6.62 17.89
N TRP A 315 -5.47 5.80 16.89
CA TRP A 315 -4.97 6.32 15.63
C TRP A 315 -6.05 7.04 14.80
N ARG A 316 -7.33 6.62 14.90
CA ARG A 316 -8.47 7.33 14.32
C ARG A 316 -8.61 8.71 14.92
N LEU A 317 -8.64 8.79 16.24
CA LEU A 317 -8.76 10.06 16.96
C LEU A 317 -7.57 10.97 16.65
N ARG A 318 -6.36 10.44 16.71
CA ARG A 318 -5.14 11.19 16.37
C ARG A 318 -5.18 11.73 14.94
N GLY A 319 -5.63 10.93 13.97
CA GLY A 319 -5.81 11.35 12.59
C GLY A 319 -6.91 12.40 12.44
N ALA A 320 -8.05 12.20 13.10
CA ALA A 320 -9.17 13.15 13.10
C ALA A 320 -8.74 14.54 13.63
N LEU A 321 -7.99 14.57 14.72
CA LEU A 321 -7.45 15.81 15.31
C LEU A 321 -6.39 16.45 14.38
N ALA A 322 -5.40 15.68 13.93
CA ALA A 322 -4.32 16.19 13.09
C ALA A 322 -4.82 16.76 11.77
N PHE A 323 -5.77 16.11 11.14
CA PHE A 323 -6.34 16.56 9.87
C PHE A 323 -7.62 17.40 10.04
N ARG A 324 -8.05 17.70 11.26
CA ARG A 324 -9.24 18.52 11.56
C ARG A 324 -10.47 18.01 10.77
N THR A 325 -10.87 16.78 10.99
CA THR A 325 -12.00 16.15 10.32
C THR A 325 -12.78 15.25 11.28
N ALA A 326 -14.11 15.22 11.17
CA ALA A 326 -14.97 14.35 11.96
C ALA A 326 -14.91 12.91 11.39
N PHE A 327 -13.83 12.19 11.70
CA PHE A 327 -13.57 10.83 11.23
C PHE A 327 -13.84 9.83 12.36
N LEU A 328 -14.97 9.13 12.27
CA LEU A 328 -15.40 8.08 13.19
C LEU A 328 -15.30 6.70 12.55
#